data_4e0eba222477abd4271aa95f22717506
#
_entry.id   4e0eba222477abd4271aa95f22717506
#
_cell.length_a   1.000
_cell.length_b   1.000
_cell.length_c   1.000
_cell.angle_alpha   90.00
_cell.angle_beta   90.00
_cell.angle_gamma   90.00
#
_symmetry.space_group_name_H-M   'P 1'
#
loop_
_entity.id
_entity.type
_entity.pdbx_description
1 polymer ?
#
loop_
_entity_poly.entity_id
_entity_poly.type
_entity_poly.pdbx_seq_one_letter_code
_entity_poly.pdbx_strand_id
1 'polypeptide(L)'
;MGQGSIIGYEINEKTCQISFYNDKEMEPQTLEVDSDNFQIPLIIGKLRDTWAYGKEARRLATLKEGFTVARLLSRSLANEKIEFGDETYDAVWLLSQFIQMSLQSFPKIDGIVFSVPVLTEELAQMLRRIAVRMNIDKRHIFIQDYKESFCNYLFYQPKELWQYDAALFCCDRNEIKAYMLRRLKPGLGGGKTTFVTVDEVANAHMKEMALVYPVL
;
A
#
# COMPACT_ATOMS: atom_id res chain seq x y z
N MET A 1 23.78 9.46 16.06
CA MET A 1 23.22 8.61 14.97
C MET A 1 21.77 9.00 14.85
N GLY A 2 21.31 9.46 13.67
CA GLY A 2 19.89 9.85 13.49
C GLY A 2 18.99 8.64 13.72
N GLN A 3 17.86 8.86 14.38
CA GLN A 3 16.79 7.87 14.52
C GLN A 3 16.24 7.56 13.13
N GLY A 4 16.10 6.28 12.80
CA GLY A 4 15.53 5.89 11.50
C GLY A 4 14.00 5.97 11.54
N SER A 5 13.40 6.04 10.36
CA SER A 5 11.94 6.16 10.22
C SER A 5 11.27 4.79 10.22
N ILE A 6 10.07 4.72 10.80
CA ILE A 6 9.14 3.61 10.60
C ILE A 6 8.16 4.05 9.51
N ILE A 7 8.06 3.26 8.46
CA ILE A 7 7.30 3.58 7.25
C ILE A 7 6.02 2.73 7.19
N GLY A 8 4.89 3.37 7.01
CA GLY A 8 3.67 2.74 6.50
C GLY A 8 3.67 2.84 4.97
N TYR A 9 3.58 1.71 4.28
CA TYR A 9 3.61 1.63 2.83
C TYR A 9 2.35 0.93 2.32
N GLU A 10 1.33 1.71 2.02
CA GLU A 10 0.14 1.20 1.36
C GLU A 10 0.44 0.99 -0.13
N ILE A 11 0.09 -0.18 -0.66
CA ILE A 11 0.34 -0.51 -2.08
C ILE A 11 -0.80 -1.35 -2.63
N ASN A 12 -1.28 -0.94 -3.79
CA ASN A 12 -2.25 -1.68 -4.60
C ASN A 12 -1.80 -1.73 -6.06
N GLU A 13 -2.62 -2.26 -6.94
CA GLU A 13 -2.26 -2.45 -8.36
C GLU A 13 -2.05 -1.14 -9.13
N LYS A 14 -2.55 -0.01 -8.63
CA LYS A 14 -2.56 1.27 -9.35
C LYS A 14 -1.67 2.33 -8.71
N THR A 15 -1.59 2.31 -7.37
CA THR A 15 -0.93 3.36 -6.59
C THR A 15 -0.25 2.81 -5.35
N CYS A 16 0.68 3.58 -4.81
CA CYS A 16 1.10 3.45 -3.43
C CYS A 16 0.97 4.79 -2.69
N GLN A 17 0.93 4.71 -1.36
CA GLN A 17 0.92 5.85 -0.45
C GLN A 17 1.90 5.56 0.68
N ILE A 18 2.64 6.58 1.10
CA ILE A 18 3.68 6.44 2.10
C ILE A 18 3.30 7.29 3.30
N SER A 19 3.27 6.68 4.47
CA SER A 19 3.10 7.36 5.75
C SER A 19 4.31 7.12 6.65
N PHE A 20 4.55 8.04 7.57
CA PHE A 20 5.66 7.98 8.53
C PHE A 20 5.28 8.74 9.79
N TYR A 21 5.96 8.44 10.89
CA TYR A 21 5.78 9.20 12.12
C TYR A 21 6.71 10.41 12.11
N ASN A 22 6.14 11.59 12.29
CA ASN A 22 6.90 12.83 12.39
C ASN A 22 7.21 13.12 13.87
N ASP A 23 8.45 12.89 14.29
CA ASP A 23 8.88 13.09 15.68
C ASP A 23 8.80 14.55 16.15
N LYS A 24 8.79 15.52 15.24
CA LYS A 24 8.69 16.95 15.58
C LYS A 24 7.26 17.34 15.93
N GLU A 25 6.31 16.82 15.18
CA GLU A 25 4.89 17.11 15.35
C GLU A 25 4.19 16.06 16.22
N MET A 26 4.90 14.98 16.56
CA MET A 26 4.42 13.88 17.40
C MET A 26 3.16 13.21 16.84
N GLU A 27 3.07 13.12 15.50
CA GLU A 27 1.92 12.53 14.81
C GLU A 27 2.33 11.79 13.53
N PRO A 28 1.49 10.83 13.08
CA PRO A 28 1.68 10.21 11.79
C PRO A 28 1.32 11.20 10.66
N GLN A 29 2.15 11.23 9.64
CA GLN A 29 1.96 12.03 8.45
C GLN A 29 1.99 11.16 7.19
N THR A 30 1.33 11.63 6.15
CA THR A 30 1.41 11.03 4.82
C THR A 30 2.29 11.89 3.92
N LEU A 31 3.18 11.24 3.17
CA LEU A 31 4.06 11.91 2.22
C LEU A 31 3.22 12.57 1.12
N GLU A 32 3.26 13.88 1.07
CA GLU A 32 2.65 14.66 0.01
C GLU A 32 3.56 14.61 -1.23
N VAL A 33 3.00 14.19 -2.35
CA VAL A 33 3.72 14.06 -3.63
C VAL A 33 3.54 15.31 -4.49
N ASP A 34 2.40 15.98 -4.30
CA ASP A 34 2.00 17.20 -4.99
C ASP A 34 0.82 17.81 -4.24
N SER A 35 0.48 19.10 -4.49
CA SER A 35 -0.59 19.80 -3.78
C SER A 35 -1.84 18.94 -3.60
N ASP A 36 -2.15 18.58 -2.35
CA ASP A 36 -3.27 17.73 -1.93
C ASP A 36 -3.29 16.32 -2.53
N ASN A 37 -2.14 15.83 -3.04
CA ASN A 37 -2.05 14.49 -3.62
C ASN A 37 -0.99 13.65 -2.90
N PHE A 38 -1.45 12.59 -2.25
CA PHE A 38 -0.64 11.66 -1.46
C PHE A 38 -0.40 10.31 -2.17
N GLN A 39 -0.98 10.12 -3.36
CA GLN A 39 -0.88 8.86 -4.10
C GLN A 39 0.19 8.92 -5.18
N ILE A 40 1.11 7.97 -5.14
CA ILE A 40 2.13 7.76 -6.16
C ILE A 40 1.61 6.69 -7.13
N PRO A 41 1.47 6.97 -8.43
CA PRO A 41 1.12 5.95 -9.42
C PRO A 41 2.10 4.78 -9.41
N LEU A 42 1.62 3.53 -9.34
CA LEU A 42 2.45 2.33 -9.35
C LEU A 42 2.88 1.99 -10.79
N ILE A 43 3.74 2.82 -11.32
CA ILE A 43 4.32 2.70 -12.65
C ILE A 43 5.81 3.06 -12.60
N ILE A 44 6.64 2.28 -13.24
CA ILE A 44 8.06 2.54 -13.44
C ILE A 44 8.35 2.69 -14.92
N GLY A 45 9.32 3.50 -15.27
CA GLY A 45 9.72 3.70 -16.66
C GLY A 45 11.21 3.97 -16.78
N LYS A 46 11.72 3.84 -18.00
CA LYS A 46 13.11 4.13 -18.37
C LYS A 46 13.12 4.94 -19.66
N LEU A 47 13.78 6.08 -19.63
CA LEU A 47 14.06 6.87 -20.82
C LEU A 47 15.58 6.94 -20.99
N ARG A 48 16.10 6.35 -22.07
CA ARG A 48 17.53 6.11 -22.24
C ARG A 48 18.05 5.31 -21.04
N ASP A 49 19.01 5.86 -20.27
CA ASP A 49 19.61 5.20 -19.10
C ASP A 49 19.04 5.68 -17.76
N THR A 50 18.01 6.52 -17.78
CA THR A 50 17.43 7.11 -16.57
C THR A 50 16.10 6.45 -16.22
N TRP A 51 16.00 5.94 -15.00
CA TRP A 51 14.78 5.42 -14.43
C TRP A 51 13.89 6.54 -13.90
N ALA A 52 12.58 6.39 -14.12
CA ALA A 52 11.53 7.25 -13.58
C ALA A 52 10.46 6.40 -12.89
N TYR A 53 9.76 6.98 -11.92
CA TYR A 53 8.64 6.33 -11.24
C TYR A 53 7.48 7.29 -11.02
N GLY A 54 6.31 6.76 -10.67
CA GLY A 54 5.16 7.56 -10.32
C GLY A 54 4.69 8.48 -11.44
N LYS A 55 4.54 9.76 -11.17
CA LYS A 55 4.08 10.76 -12.14
C LYS A 55 4.99 10.89 -13.35
N GLU A 56 6.30 10.86 -13.15
CA GLU A 56 7.25 10.99 -14.26
C GLU A 56 7.15 9.79 -15.21
N ALA A 57 7.08 8.57 -14.67
CA ALA A 57 6.87 7.39 -15.51
C ALA A 57 5.50 7.43 -16.21
N ARG A 58 4.45 7.92 -15.55
CA ARG A 58 3.14 8.13 -16.19
C ARG A 58 3.21 9.15 -17.33
N ARG A 59 3.99 10.22 -17.18
CA ARG A 59 4.23 11.20 -18.25
C ARG A 59 4.91 10.55 -19.46
N LEU A 60 5.94 9.73 -19.23
CA LEU A 60 6.59 8.97 -20.31
C LEU A 60 5.59 8.08 -21.07
N ALA A 61 4.72 7.36 -20.34
CA ALA A 61 3.69 6.53 -20.95
C ALA A 61 2.69 7.34 -21.80
N THR A 62 2.30 8.53 -21.32
CA THR A 62 1.38 9.43 -22.04
C THR A 62 1.99 9.97 -23.31
N LEU A 63 3.25 10.35 -23.28
CA LEU A 63 4.00 10.88 -24.43
C LEU A 63 4.49 9.76 -25.37
N LYS A 64 4.32 8.48 -24.98
CA LYS A 64 4.86 7.32 -25.68
C LYS A 64 6.39 7.38 -25.85
N GLU A 65 7.05 7.95 -24.86
CA GLU A 65 8.51 8.04 -24.79
C GLU A 65 9.07 6.96 -23.86
N GLY A 66 10.15 6.31 -24.30
CA GLY A 66 10.85 5.32 -23.50
C GLY A 66 10.01 4.07 -23.20
N PHE A 67 10.44 3.38 -22.16
CA PHE A 67 9.84 2.15 -21.65
C PHE A 67 9.03 2.44 -20.37
N THR A 68 7.84 1.86 -20.26
CA THR A 68 7.02 2.02 -19.05
C THR A 68 6.31 0.72 -18.71
N VAL A 69 6.24 0.41 -17.42
CA VAL A 69 5.58 -0.79 -16.87
C VAL A 69 4.64 -0.39 -15.75
N ALA A 70 3.40 -0.75 -15.91
CA ALA A 70 2.35 -0.67 -14.87
C ALA A 70 1.97 -2.08 -14.40
N ARG A 71 1.05 -2.17 -13.43
CA ARG A 71 0.57 -3.45 -12.87
C ARG A 71 1.71 -4.28 -12.27
N LEU A 72 2.62 -3.61 -11.58
CA LEU A 72 3.85 -4.23 -11.08
C LEU A 72 3.57 -5.35 -10.07
N LEU A 73 2.50 -5.26 -9.25
CA LEU A 73 2.18 -6.32 -8.27
C LEU A 73 1.78 -7.63 -8.95
N SER A 74 0.78 -7.60 -9.83
CA SER A 74 0.30 -8.79 -10.52
C SER A 74 1.38 -9.42 -11.40
N ARG A 75 2.15 -8.60 -12.12
CA ARG A 75 3.28 -9.07 -12.94
C ARG A 75 4.38 -9.71 -12.10
N SER A 76 4.67 -9.14 -10.93
CA SER A 76 5.65 -9.69 -9.99
C SER A 76 5.20 -11.03 -9.39
N LEU A 77 3.93 -11.15 -9.03
CA LEU A 77 3.35 -12.41 -8.56
C LEU A 77 3.37 -13.49 -9.65
N ALA A 78 3.18 -13.11 -10.92
CA ALA A 78 3.30 -14.00 -12.06
C ALA A 78 4.76 -14.34 -12.43
N ASN A 79 5.76 -13.77 -11.76
CA ASN A 79 7.20 -13.86 -12.10
C ASN A 79 7.47 -13.51 -13.58
N GLU A 80 6.78 -12.49 -14.09
CA GLU A 80 6.86 -12.10 -15.49
C GLU A 80 8.23 -11.54 -15.84
N LYS A 81 8.71 -11.90 -17.04
CA LYS A 81 9.87 -11.28 -17.69
C LYS A 81 9.38 -10.25 -18.68
N ILE A 82 9.90 -9.04 -18.58
CA ILE A 82 9.44 -7.89 -19.35
C ILE A 82 10.54 -7.47 -20.30
N GLU A 83 10.27 -7.58 -21.58
CA GLU A 83 11.23 -7.26 -22.65
C GLU A 83 11.13 -5.78 -23.04
N PHE A 84 12.26 -5.15 -23.23
CA PHE A 84 12.38 -3.80 -23.77
C PHE A 84 13.63 -3.69 -24.64
N GLY A 85 13.44 -3.69 -25.94
CA GLY A 85 14.54 -3.79 -26.92
C GLY A 85 15.31 -5.09 -26.71
N ASP A 86 16.61 -4.97 -26.51
CA ASP A 86 17.51 -6.11 -26.24
C ASP A 86 17.64 -6.43 -24.73
N GLU A 87 16.96 -5.67 -23.86
CA GLU A 87 17.00 -5.86 -22.41
C GLU A 87 15.77 -6.63 -21.91
N THR A 88 15.98 -7.50 -20.93
CA THR A 88 14.91 -8.24 -20.23
C THR A 88 14.97 -7.95 -18.74
N TYR A 89 13.85 -7.52 -18.19
CA TYR A 89 13.70 -7.17 -16.77
C TYR A 89 12.79 -8.17 -16.05
N ASP A 90 13.17 -8.50 -14.82
CA ASP A 90 12.33 -9.25 -13.90
C ASP A 90 11.31 -8.30 -13.27
N ALA A 91 10.01 -8.66 -13.29
CA ALA A 91 8.97 -7.80 -12.72
C ALA A 91 9.15 -7.56 -11.21
N VAL A 92 9.66 -8.56 -10.46
CA VAL A 92 9.96 -8.41 -9.02
C VAL A 92 11.10 -7.42 -8.82
N TRP A 93 12.10 -7.44 -9.72
CA TRP A 93 13.18 -6.47 -9.69
C TRP A 93 12.65 -5.05 -9.97
N LEU A 94 11.80 -4.87 -10.98
CA LEU A 94 11.18 -3.57 -11.28
C LEU A 94 10.35 -3.04 -10.12
N LEU A 95 9.56 -3.91 -9.47
CA LEU A 95 8.81 -3.54 -8.26
C LEU A 95 9.75 -3.12 -7.12
N SER A 96 10.85 -3.85 -6.93
CA SER A 96 11.88 -3.51 -5.93
C SER A 96 12.50 -2.14 -6.21
N GLN A 97 12.83 -1.85 -7.48
CA GLN A 97 13.35 -0.54 -7.89
C GLN A 97 12.33 0.57 -7.64
N PHE A 98 11.06 0.34 -7.98
CA PHE A 98 9.99 1.31 -7.71
C PHE A 98 9.89 1.64 -6.21
N ILE A 99 9.82 0.61 -5.34
CA ILE A 99 9.73 0.80 -3.89
C ILE A 99 10.96 1.56 -3.38
N GLN A 100 12.16 1.17 -3.80
CA GLN A 100 13.39 1.84 -3.40
C GLN A 100 13.44 3.31 -3.82
N MET A 101 13.04 3.63 -5.05
CA MET A 101 13.00 5.00 -5.56
C MET A 101 11.94 5.84 -4.84
N SER A 102 10.78 5.28 -4.53
CA SER A 102 9.71 5.98 -3.80
C SER A 102 10.08 6.30 -2.35
N LEU A 103 11.03 5.59 -1.77
CA LEU A 103 11.52 5.76 -0.40
C LEU A 103 12.85 6.53 -0.30
N GLN A 104 13.36 7.07 -1.41
CA GLN A 104 14.66 7.75 -1.44
C GLN A 104 14.78 8.98 -0.53
N SER A 105 13.66 9.61 -0.16
CA SER A 105 13.62 10.73 0.78
C SER A 105 13.85 10.33 2.24
N PHE A 106 13.82 9.03 2.54
CA PHE A 106 14.06 8.49 3.88
C PHE A 106 15.49 7.91 3.95
N PRO A 107 16.45 8.62 4.57
CA PRO A 107 17.86 8.21 4.54
C PRO A 107 18.13 6.93 5.33
N LYS A 108 17.28 6.62 6.32
CA LYS A 108 17.36 5.41 7.12
C LYS A 108 15.95 4.93 7.46
N ILE A 109 15.68 3.68 7.17
CA ILE A 109 14.39 3.03 7.48
C ILE A 109 14.66 1.93 8.50
N ASP A 110 14.13 2.11 9.71
CA ASP A 110 14.27 1.15 10.81
C ASP A 110 13.18 0.07 10.79
N GLY A 111 12.04 0.36 10.14
CA GLY A 111 10.96 -0.61 9.98
C GLY A 111 9.97 -0.21 8.88
N ILE A 112 9.26 -1.20 8.34
CA ILE A 112 8.25 -0.99 7.32
C ILE A 112 7.02 -1.86 7.57
N VAL A 113 5.85 -1.27 7.38
CA VAL A 113 4.55 -1.95 7.40
C VAL A 113 3.93 -1.83 6.02
N PHE A 114 3.88 -2.92 5.28
CA PHE A 114 3.13 -2.96 4.02
C PHE A 114 1.65 -3.19 4.31
N SER A 115 0.79 -2.37 3.71
CA SER A 115 -0.66 -2.51 3.73
C SER A 115 -1.16 -2.79 2.31
N VAL A 116 -1.87 -3.90 2.13
CA VAL A 116 -2.33 -4.38 0.82
C VAL A 116 -3.84 -4.64 0.82
N PRO A 117 -4.54 -4.55 -0.33
CA PRO A 117 -5.98 -4.79 -0.37
C PRO A 117 -6.38 -6.22 0.04
N VAL A 118 -5.59 -7.20 -0.41
CA VAL A 118 -5.79 -8.63 -0.13
C VAL A 118 -4.42 -9.23 0.16
N LEU A 119 -4.27 -9.83 1.32
CA LEU A 119 -3.03 -10.48 1.72
C LEU A 119 -3.04 -11.95 1.30
N THR A 120 -2.04 -12.35 0.49
CA THR A 120 -1.71 -13.74 0.21
C THR A 120 -0.32 -14.06 0.70
N GLU A 121 -0.03 -15.34 0.93
CA GLU A 121 1.30 -15.76 1.40
C GLU A 121 2.40 -15.43 0.39
N GLU A 122 2.12 -15.60 -0.91
CA GLU A 122 3.07 -15.28 -2.00
C GLU A 122 3.40 -13.79 -2.02
N LEU A 123 2.37 -12.92 -1.88
CA LEU A 123 2.55 -11.48 -1.83
C LEU A 123 3.35 -11.07 -0.59
N ALA A 124 3.02 -11.64 0.56
CA ALA A 124 3.74 -11.37 1.81
C ALA A 124 5.21 -11.76 1.72
N GLN A 125 5.50 -12.95 1.20
CA GLN A 125 6.89 -13.41 1.02
C GLN A 125 7.66 -12.55 0.02
N MET A 126 7.02 -12.13 -1.06
CA MET A 126 7.63 -11.26 -2.07
C MET A 126 8.00 -9.89 -1.47
N LEU A 127 7.05 -9.21 -0.82
CA LEU A 127 7.30 -7.90 -0.21
C LEU A 127 8.34 -7.98 0.92
N ARG A 128 8.31 -9.06 1.72
CA ARG A 128 9.35 -9.29 2.74
C ARG A 128 10.73 -9.43 2.14
N ARG A 129 10.88 -10.19 1.04
CA ARG A 129 12.16 -10.31 0.33
C ARG A 129 12.66 -8.98 -0.22
N ILE A 130 11.76 -8.16 -0.76
CA ILE A 130 12.11 -6.81 -1.25
C ILE A 130 12.63 -5.95 -0.09
N ALA A 131 11.91 -5.89 1.03
CA ALA A 131 12.32 -5.08 2.19
C ALA A 131 13.66 -5.53 2.79
N VAL A 132 13.91 -6.85 2.86
CA VAL A 132 15.20 -7.40 3.32
C VAL A 132 16.35 -6.96 2.40
N ARG A 133 16.14 -6.92 1.07
CA ARG A 133 17.14 -6.41 0.12
C ARG A 133 17.44 -4.93 0.29
N MET A 134 16.52 -4.17 0.88
CA MET A 134 16.70 -2.77 1.27
C MET A 134 17.40 -2.60 2.63
N ASN A 135 17.95 -3.69 3.20
CA ASN A 135 18.62 -3.73 4.49
C ASN A 135 17.71 -3.42 5.69
N ILE A 136 16.40 -3.66 5.58
CA ILE A 136 15.48 -3.56 6.72
C ILE A 136 15.54 -4.89 7.51
N ASP A 137 15.65 -4.79 8.84
CA ASP A 137 15.68 -5.98 9.72
C ASP A 137 14.36 -6.76 9.59
N LYS A 138 14.46 -8.07 9.38
CA LYS A 138 13.29 -8.97 9.24
C LYS A 138 12.27 -8.86 10.36
N ARG A 139 12.72 -8.53 11.58
CA ARG A 139 11.88 -8.35 12.77
C ARG A 139 11.03 -7.08 12.70
N HIS A 140 11.39 -6.13 11.85
CA HIS A 140 10.73 -4.85 11.69
C HIS A 140 10.00 -4.74 10.33
N ILE A 141 9.73 -5.89 9.68
CA ILE A 141 8.97 -5.96 8.43
C ILE A 141 7.61 -6.61 8.74
N PHE A 142 6.56 -5.83 8.64
CA PHE A 142 5.18 -6.27 8.82
C PHE A 142 4.41 -6.14 7.51
N ILE A 143 3.51 -7.07 7.26
CA ILE A 143 2.68 -7.07 6.06
C ILE A 143 1.27 -7.44 6.51
N GLN A 144 0.31 -6.60 6.21
CA GLN A 144 -1.06 -6.70 6.66
C GLN A 144 -2.04 -6.31 5.55
N ASP A 145 -3.29 -6.74 5.64
CA ASP A 145 -4.33 -6.28 4.75
C ASP A 145 -4.97 -4.97 5.26
N TYR A 146 -5.83 -4.38 4.43
CA TYR A 146 -6.52 -3.13 4.80
C TYR A 146 -7.42 -3.29 6.03
N LYS A 147 -8.00 -4.47 6.25
CA LYS A 147 -8.84 -4.74 7.44
C LYS A 147 -8.02 -4.70 8.71
N GLU A 148 -6.86 -5.35 8.68
CA GLU A 148 -5.93 -5.36 9.82
C GLU A 148 -5.39 -3.95 10.09
N SER A 149 -5.02 -3.21 9.04
CA SER A 149 -4.59 -1.82 9.15
C SER A 149 -5.67 -0.95 9.79
N PHE A 150 -6.92 -1.11 9.36
CA PHE A 150 -8.05 -0.37 9.91
C PHE A 150 -8.33 -0.73 11.38
N CYS A 151 -8.26 -2.02 11.73
CA CYS A 151 -8.40 -2.46 13.12
C CYS A 151 -7.32 -1.86 14.02
N ASN A 152 -6.07 -1.84 13.55
CA ASN A 152 -4.99 -1.21 14.28
C ASN A 152 -5.24 0.29 14.45
N TYR A 153 -5.70 0.99 13.41
CA TYR A 153 -6.08 2.40 13.50
C TYR A 153 -7.20 2.63 14.53
N LEU A 154 -8.26 1.82 14.52
CA LEU A 154 -9.40 1.95 15.46
C LEU A 154 -8.95 1.84 16.92
N PHE A 155 -8.01 0.95 17.24
CA PHE A 155 -7.55 0.78 18.61
C PHE A 155 -6.82 2.01 19.19
N TYR A 156 -6.33 2.89 18.31
CA TYR A 156 -5.72 4.16 18.72
C TYR A 156 -6.73 5.32 18.78
N GLN A 157 -7.96 5.11 18.33
CA GLN A 157 -9.03 6.09 18.42
C GLN A 157 -9.70 6.08 19.81
N PRO A 158 -10.47 7.12 20.16
CA PRO A 158 -11.29 7.14 21.38
C PRO A 158 -12.16 5.88 21.47
N LYS A 159 -12.25 5.30 22.66
CA LYS A 159 -12.90 4.01 22.90
C LYS A 159 -14.35 3.98 22.43
N GLU A 160 -15.02 5.09 22.43
CA GLU A 160 -16.39 5.28 21.97
C GLU A 160 -16.58 4.88 20.51
N LEU A 161 -15.54 5.02 19.67
CA LEU A 161 -15.55 4.69 18.25
C LEU A 161 -15.40 3.19 17.96
N TRP A 162 -14.88 2.40 18.93
CA TRP A 162 -14.61 0.98 18.72
C TRP A 162 -15.11 0.06 19.84
N GLN A 163 -16.01 0.57 20.70
CA GLN A 163 -16.63 -0.25 21.75
C GLN A 163 -17.70 -1.23 21.24
N TYR A 164 -18.20 -1.03 20.03
CA TYR A 164 -19.19 -1.84 19.34
C TYR A 164 -18.59 -2.52 18.09
N ASP A 165 -19.46 -3.17 17.31
CA ASP A 165 -19.11 -3.64 15.97
C ASP A 165 -18.82 -2.44 15.06
N ALA A 166 -17.92 -2.59 14.10
CA ALA A 166 -17.52 -1.54 13.17
C ALA A 166 -17.72 -2.00 11.72
N ALA A 167 -18.03 -1.07 10.83
CA ALA A 167 -18.07 -1.32 9.41
C ALA A 167 -16.91 -0.60 8.72
N LEU A 168 -16.14 -1.34 7.92
CA LEU A 168 -15.09 -0.81 7.07
C LEU A 168 -15.58 -0.82 5.62
N PHE A 169 -15.53 0.32 4.96
CA PHE A 169 -15.79 0.45 3.53
C PHE A 169 -14.49 0.78 2.81
N CYS A 170 -14.05 -0.14 1.96
CA CYS A 170 -12.91 0.06 1.06
C CYS A 170 -13.45 0.43 -0.31
N CYS A 171 -13.23 1.69 -0.73
CA CYS A 171 -13.72 2.21 -1.99
C CYS A 171 -12.54 2.37 -2.98
N ASP A 172 -12.59 1.64 -4.07
CA ASP A 172 -11.76 1.88 -5.26
C ASP A 172 -12.67 2.41 -6.39
N ARG A 173 -12.09 2.92 -7.46
CA ARG A 173 -12.82 3.48 -8.62
C ARG A 173 -13.83 2.53 -9.26
N ASN A 174 -13.64 1.24 -9.11
CA ASN A 174 -14.45 0.19 -9.76
C ASN A 174 -15.14 -0.75 -8.77
N GLU A 175 -14.82 -0.69 -7.48
CA GLU A 175 -15.30 -1.66 -6.51
C GLU A 175 -15.48 -1.01 -5.14
N ILE A 176 -16.55 -1.37 -4.46
CA ILE A 176 -16.72 -1.10 -3.03
C ILE A 176 -16.75 -2.46 -2.33
N LYS A 177 -15.90 -2.62 -1.33
CA LYS A 177 -15.94 -3.75 -0.38
C LYS A 177 -16.36 -3.24 0.98
N ALA A 178 -17.34 -3.89 1.57
CA ALA A 178 -17.78 -3.61 2.93
C ALA A 178 -17.47 -4.82 3.82
N TYR A 179 -16.88 -4.55 4.97
CA TYR A 179 -16.57 -5.56 5.97
C TYR A 179 -17.28 -5.21 7.26
N MET A 180 -18.06 -6.15 7.81
CA MET A 180 -18.59 -6.04 9.16
C MET A 180 -17.59 -6.66 10.12
N LEU A 181 -17.06 -5.86 11.03
CA LEU A 181 -16.03 -6.23 11.99
C LEU A 181 -16.66 -6.31 13.38
N ARG A 182 -16.74 -7.52 13.93
CA ARG A 182 -17.24 -7.74 15.29
C ARG A 182 -16.10 -7.69 16.30
N ARG A 183 -16.30 -6.88 17.32
CA ARG A 183 -15.38 -6.80 18.43
C ARG A 183 -15.49 -8.03 19.32
N LEU A 184 -14.39 -8.74 19.50
CA LEU A 184 -14.26 -9.80 20.52
C LEU A 184 -13.62 -9.21 21.78
N LYS A 185 -14.34 -9.36 22.90
CA LYS A 185 -13.78 -9.02 24.21
C LYS A 185 -12.81 -10.11 24.67
N PRO A 186 -11.79 -9.76 25.46
CA PRO A 186 -10.94 -10.77 26.09
C PRO A 186 -11.78 -11.75 26.92
N GLY A 187 -11.51 -13.05 26.81
CA GLY A 187 -12.09 -14.05 27.70
C GLY A 187 -11.61 -13.90 29.15
N LEU A 188 -12.18 -14.67 30.07
CA LEU A 188 -11.86 -14.68 31.53
C LEU A 188 -10.38 -14.95 31.84
N GLY A 189 -9.59 -15.51 30.89
CA GLY A 189 -8.17 -15.80 31.03
C GLY A 189 -7.22 -14.63 30.67
N GLY A 190 -7.74 -13.43 30.37
CA GLY A 190 -6.96 -12.33 29.84
C GLY A 190 -6.72 -12.50 28.33
N GLY A 191 -6.49 -11.43 27.64
CA GLY A 191 -6.25 -11.39 26.19
C GLY A 191 -6.44 -9.99 25.66
N LYS A 192 -6.02 -9.75 24.42
CA LYS A 192 -6.23 -8.45 23.77
C LYS A 192 -7.62 -8.43 23.13
N THR A 193 -8.28 -7.27 23.15
CA THR A 193 -9.46 -7.02 22.32
C THR A 193 -9.03 -7.14 20.84
N THR A 194 -9.84 -7.85 20.06
CA THR A 194 -9.60 -8.02 18.63
C THR A 194 -10.88 -7.78 17.84
N PHE A 195 -10.76 -7.59 16.54
CA PHE A 195 -11.88 -7.63 15.61
C PHE A 195 -11.80 -8.88 14.76
N VAL A 196 -12.95 -9.44 14.43
CA VAL A 196 -13.09 -10.50 13.43
C VAL A 196 -14.06 -10.06 12.35
N THR A 197 -13.77 -10.40 11.11
CA THR A 197 -14.71 -10.20 10.01
C THR A 197 -15.84 -11.22 10.17
N VAL A 198 -17.08 -10.74 10.30
CA VAL A 198 -18.27 -11.58 10.40
C VAL A 198 -19.08 -11.58 9.11
N ASP A 199 -18.90 -10.56 8.26
CA ASP A 199 -19.53 -10.48 6.96
C ASP A 199 -18.65 -9.66 5.99
N GLU A 200 -18.68 -10.01 4.71
CA GLU A 200 -17.98 -9.33 3.65
C GLU A 200 -18.88 -9.24 2.42
N VAL A 201 -19.10 -8.04 1.94
CA VAL A 201 -19.86 -7.79 0.72
C VAL A 201 -18.98 -7.03 -0.27
N ALA A 202 -18.81 -7.59 -1.47
CA ALA A 202 -18.14 -6.92 -2.58
C ALA A 202 -19.17 -6.55 -3.65
N ASN A 203 -19.16 -5.30 -4.10
CA ASN A 203 -19.97 -4.86 -5.24
C ASN A 203 -19.05 -4.32 -6.34
N ALA A 204 -19.08 -4.98 -7.49
CA ALA A 204 -18.23 -4.68 -8.64
C ALA A 204 -18.67 -3.44 -9.45
N HIS A 205 -19.83 -2.83 -9.18
CA HIS A 205 -20.44 -1.85 -10.08
C HIS A 205 -20.66 -0.47 -9.48
N MET A 206 -19.56 0.28 -9.22
CA MET A 206 -19.68 1.71 -8.88
C MET A 206 -20.32 2.57 -9.99
N LYS A 207 -20.33 2.12 -11.25
CA LYS A 207 -21.01 2.84 -12.34
C LYS A 207 -22.51 2.98 -12.13
N GLU A 208 -23.14 2.02 -11.46
CA GLU A 208 -24.58 2.08 -11.16
C GLU A 208 -24.89 3.04 -10.00
N MET A 209 -23.99 3.18 -9.03
CA MET A 209 -24.17 4.14 -7.93
C MET A 209 -24.02 5.60 -8.36
N ALA A 210 -23.17 5.89 -9.34
CA ALA A 210 -23.01 7.25 -9.89
C ALA A 210 -24.27 7.73 -10.65
N LEU A 211 -25.14 6.82 -11.07
CA LEU A 211 -26.43 7.14 -11.71
C LEU A 211 -27.54 7.42 -10.67
N VAL A 212 -27.40 6.97 -9.44
CA VAL A 212 -28.42 7.12 -8.37
C VAL A 212 -28.21 8.38 -7.53
N TYR A 213 -26.97 8.88 -7.45
CA TYR A 213 -26.63 10.11 -6.74
C TYR A 213 -25.83 11.04 -7.66
N PRO A 214 -26.52 11.90 -8.45
CA PRO A 214 -25.82 12.98 -9.12
C PRO A 214 -25.19 13.85 -8.03
N VAL A 215 -23.87 13.99 -8.10
CA VAL A 215 -23.12 14.90 -7.22
C VAL A 215 -23.68 16.31 -7.46
N LEU A 216 -24.31 16.89 -6.44
CA LEU A 216 -24.72 18.30 -6.38
C LEU A 216 -23.49 19.20 -6.39
#